data_958b21efa0481569c1b116bb22894377
#
_entry.id   958b21efa0481569c1b116bb22894377
#
_cell.length_a   1.000
_cell.length_b   1.000
_cell.length_c   1.000
_cell.angle_alpha   90.00
_cell.angle_beta   90.00
_cell.angle_gamma   90.00
#
_symmetry.space_group_name_H-M   'P 1'
#
loop_
_entity.id
_entity.type
_entity.pdbx_description
1 polymer ?
#
loop_
_entity_poly.entity_id
_entity_poly.type
_entity_poly.pdbx_seq_one_letter_code
_entity_poly.pdbx_strand_id
1 'polypeptide(L)'
;SLTEAQHGSDVPLWFSRAGRAGRVERLDLPPLAVYPGRTEGWRPQLSCYLVQTNAEGHDLIARNVDRSPMFNGSIQGIGPRYCPSIEDKVMRFREKQSHGLFLEPEGWRTTEVYVQGANTSLPHDVQLAFLRTIPALRDARITRYGYAVEYDAIEPTELTPWFASKRVDGLFLAGQVNGTSGYEEAAGQGLLAGLNAARYAGRLDPVTLGRDEAYIGVMADD
;
A
#
# COMPACT_ATOMS: atom_id res chain seq x y z
N SER A 1 16.12 17.95 -11.90
CA SER A 1 14.97 17.03 -11.98
C SER A 1 15.43 15.66 -11.54
N LEU A 2 14.59 14.91 -10.85
CA LEU A 2 14.86 13.55 -10.41
C LEU A 2 15.25 12.61 -11.57
N THR A 3 14.84 12.95 -12.77
CA THR A 3 15.10 12.21 -14.00
C THR A 3 16.57 12.22 -14.43
N GLU A 4 17.29 13.31 -14.29
CA GLU A 4 18.68 13.41 -14.76
C GLU A 4 19.72 12.82 -13.81
N ALA A 5 19.46 12.81 -12.50
CA ALA A 5 20.40 12.29 -11.52
C ALA A 5 20.39 10.75 -11.41
N GLN A 6 19.41 10.08 -12.01
CA GLN A 6 19.21 8.62 -11.91
C GLN A 6 19.72 7.85 -13.11
N HIS A 7 20.10 8.52 -14.18
CA HIS A 7 20.44 7.87 -15.45
C HIS A 7 21.86 7.35 -15.52
N GLY A 8 22.20 6.44 -14.60
CA GLY A 8 23.24 5.45 -14.91
C GLY A 8 22.75 4.35 -15.87
N SER A 9 21.45 4.27 -16.13
CA SER A 9 20.84 3.43 -17.17
C SER A 9 19.45 3.96 -17.48
N ASP A 10 19.26 4.45 -18.67
CA ASP A 10 18.03 5.08 -19.21
C ASP A 10 16.86 4.11 -19.45
N VAL A 11 16.58 3.19 -18.56
CA VAL A 11 15.54 2.20 -18.78
C VAL A 11 14.39 2.39 -17.79
N PRO A 12 13.25 2.90 -18.29
CA PRO A 12 12.00 2.95 -17.53
C PRO A 12 11.55 1.54 -17.12
N LEU A 13 11.20 1.38 -15.85
CA LEU A 13 10.78 0.10 -15.30
C LEU A 13 9.28 0.05 -15.17
N TRP A 14 8.67 -0.88 -15.88
CA TRP A 14 7.25 -1.19 -15.76
C TRP A 14 6.96 -2.15 -14.60
N PHE A 15 7.78 -3.14 -14.44
CA PHE A 15 7.93 -4.02 -13.31
C PHE A 15 9.34 -4.56 -13.38
N SER A 16 10.16 -4.37 -12.36
CA SER A 16 11.45 -4.99 -12.30
C SER A 16 11.48 -6.05 -11.22
N ARG A 17 11.95 -7.23 -11.57
CA ARG A 17 12.59 -8.08 -10.57
C ARG A 17 13.95 -7.46 -10.29
N ALA A 18 14.22 -7.13 -9.04
CA ALA A 18 15.56 -6.80 -8.61
C ALA A 18 16.46 -8.00 -8.91
N GLY A 19 17.23 -7.91 -9.96
CA GLY A 19 18.35 -8.81 -10.20
C GLY A 19 19.38 -8.62 -9.08
N ARG A 20 20.14 -9.65 -8.77
CA ARG A 20 21.23 -9.59 -7.79
C ARG A 20 22.15 -8.42 -8.14
N ALA A 21 22.48 -7.62 -7.12
CA ALA A 21 23.47 -6.56 -7.19
C ALA A 21 23.24 -5.51 -8.29
N GLY A 22 22.22 -4.67 -8.14
CA GLY A 22 22.14 -3.39 -8.84
C GLY A 22 21.82 -3.45 -10.34
N ARG A 23 21.48 -4.60 -10.90
CA ARG A 23 20.95 -4.72 -12.25
C ARG A 23 19.43 -4.55 -12.22
N VAL A 24 18.99 -3.55 -12.94
CA VAL A 24 17.58 -3.35 -13.25
C VAL A 24 17.27 -4.17 -14.49
N GLU A 25 16.43 -5.19 -14.36
CA GLU A 25 15.92 -5.93 -15.51
C GLU A 25 14.61 -5.30 -15.98
N ARG A 26 14.57 -4.97 -17.27
CA ARG A 26 13.33 -4.60 -17.93
C ARG A 26 12.50 -5.85 -18.14
N LEU A 27 11.29 -5.87 -17.57
CA LEU A 27 10.29 -6.85 -17.94
C LEU A 27 9.48 -6.28 -19.11
N ASP A 28 9.65 -6.84 -20.29
CA ASP A 28 8.75 -6.61 -21.41
C ASP A 28 7.44 -7.39 -21.13
N LEU A 29 6.59 -6.80 -20.32
CA LEU A 29 5.23 -7.29 -20.16
C LEU A 29 4.40 -6.83 -21.36
N PRO A 30 3.54 -7.72 -21.91
CA PRO A 30 2.58 -7.29 -22.89
C PRO A 30 1.73 -6.17 -22.28
N PRO A 31 1.32 -5.17 -23.08
CA PRO A 31 0.43 -4.13 -22.59
C PRO A 31 -0.78 -4.80 -21.93
N LEU A 32 -1.08 -4.39 -20.71
CA LEU A 32 -2.29 -4.82 -20.01
C LEU A 32 -3.49 -4.43 -20.87
N ALA A 33 -3.98 -5.39 -21.64
CA ALA A 33 -5.19 -5.24 -22.43
C ALA A 33 -6.42 -5.29 -21.49
N VAL A 34 -6.53 -4.26 -20.62
CA VAL A 34 -7.67 -4.13 -19.71
C VAL A 34 -8.94 -3.81 -20.49
N TYR A 35 -8.81 -3.20 -21.69
CA TYR A 35 -9.92 -2.94 -22.60
C TYR A 35 -9.45 -3.10 -24.05
N PRO A 36 -9.86 -4.18 -24.74
CA PRO A 36 -9.60 -4.30 -26.16
C PRO A 36 -10.19 -3.07 -26.90
N GLY A 37 -9.34 -2.33 -27.58
CA GLY A 37 -9.73 -1.22 -28.44
C GLY A 37 -9.56 0.20 -27.89
N ARG A 38 -9.03 0.42 -26.67
CA ARG A 38 -8.79 1.77 -26.12
C ARG A 38 -7.36 2.10 -25.72
N THR A 39 -6.41 1.21 -25.92
CA THR A 39 -5.01 1.39 -25.50
C THR A 39 -4.14 2.10 -26.54
N GLU A 40 -4.54 2.14 -27.79
CA GLU A 40 -3.78 2.85 -28.82
C GLU A 40 -4.00 4.37 -28.72
N GLY A 41 -2.98 5.09 -28.36
CA GLY A 41 -2.88 6.53 -28.57
C GLY A 41 -3.39 7.44 -27.43
N TRP A 42 -3.84 6.91 -26.29
CA TRP A 42 -4.43 7.80 -25.27
C TRP A 42 -3.40 8.61 -24.49
N ARG A 43 -2.38 8.00 -23.94
CA ARG A 43 -1.25 8.68 -23.28
C ARG A 43 -0.03 7.77 -23.21
N PRO A 44 1.17 8.33 -23.34
CA PRO A 44 2.38 7.57 -23.07
C PRO A 44 2.37 7.12 -21.61
N GLN A 45 2.82 5.92 -21.37
CA GLN A 45 2.93 5.40 -20.02
C GLN A 45 4.12 6.06 -19.33
N LEU A 46 3.98 6.32 -18.03
CA LEU A 46 5.05 6.82 -17.20
C LEU A 46 5.81 5.63 -16.60
N SER A 47 7.11 5.77 -16.58
CA SER A 47 7.98 4.76 -16.01
C SER A 47 8.13 4.95 -14.51
N CYS A 48 8.16 3.84 -13.78
CA CYS A 48 8.60 3.80 -12.39
C CYS A 48 10.08 3.43 -12.34
N TYR A 49 10.76 3.82 -11.27
CA TYR A 49 12.18 3.56 -11.08
C TYR A 49 12.40 2.79 -9.79
N LEU A 50 13.19 1.72 -9.86
CA LEU A 50 13.59 0.97 -8.68
C LEU A 50 14.89 1.55 -8.12
N VAL A 51 14.87 1.88 -6.85
CA VAL A 51 16.05 2.27 -6.07
C VAL A 51 16.20 1.35 -4.86
N GLN A 52 17.39 1.32 -4.30
CA GLN A 52 17.69 0.49 -3.14
C GLN A 52 18.08 1.36 -1.95
N THR A 53 17.63 0.98 -0.77
CA THR A 53 18.18 1.50 0.47
C THR A 53 19.61 0.99 0.66
N ASN A 54 20.32 1.51 1.64
CA ASN A 54 21.70 1.15 1.93
C ASN A 54 21.95 1.02 3.44
N ALA A 55 23.14 0.56 3.80
CA ALA A 55 23.52 0.34 5.18
C ALA A 55 23.47 1.65 6.01
N GLU A 56 23.90 2.78 5.44
CA GLU A 56 23.86 4.09 6.12
C GLU A 56 22.41 4.46 6.50
N GLY A 57 21.49 4.29 5.57
CA GLY A 57 20.06 4.51 5.80
C GLY A 57 19.47 3.57 6.84
N HIS A 58 19.87 2.29 6.81
CA HIS A 58 19.43 1.31 7.80
C HIS A 58 19.95 1.65 9.21
N ASP A 59 21.21 2.04 9.35
CA ASP A 59 21.79 2.46 10.61
C ASP A 59 21.12 3.73 11.17
N LEU A 60 20.77 4.66 10.28
CA LEU A 60 20.04 5.86 10.67
C LEU A 60 18.66 5.52 11.22
N ILE A 61 17.92 4.64 10.52
CA ILE A 61 16.61 4.16 10.97
C ILE A 61 16.74 3.44 12.32
N ALA A 62 17.67 2.49 12.43
CA ALA A 62 17.84 1.68 13.64
C ALA A 62 18.15 2.53 14.87
N ARG A 63 18.93 3.60 14.73
CA ARG A 63 19.27 4.54 15.82
C ARG A 63 18.10 5.45 16.24
N ASN A 64 17.05 5.53 15.45
CA ASN A 64 15.90 6.41 15.69
C ASN A 64 14.58 5.64 15.81
N VAL A 65 14.63 4.32 15.88
CA VAL A 65 13.41 3.49 15.88
C VAL A 65 12.49 3.78 17.07
N ASP A 66 13.05 4.08 18.21
CA ASP A 66 12.35 4.48 19.44
C ASP A 66 11.59 5.81 19.32
N ARG A 67 11.90 6.61 18.30
CA ARG A 67 11.17 7.84 17.98
C ARG A 67 9.97 7.60 17.07
N SER A 68 9.79 6.38 16.54
CA SER A 68 8.63 6.00 15.73
C SER A 68 7.43 5.68 16.63
N PRO A 69 6.24 6.26 16.39
CA PRO A 69 4.99 5.89 17.07
C PRO A 69 4.67 4.39 17.04
N MET A 70 5.09 3.70 15.99
CA MET A 70 4.93 2.25 15.86
C MET A 70 5.76 1.45 16.88
N PHE A 71 6.85 2.03 17.41
CA PHE A 71 7.79 1.34 18.29
C PHE A 71 7.83 1.92 19.72
N ASN A 72 7.37 3.15 19.90
CA ASN A 72 7.41 3.82 21.21
C ASN A 72 6.16 3.60 22.07
N GLY A 73 5.20 2.78 21.58
CA GLY A 73 3.96 2.48 22.30
C GLY A 73 2.86 3.54 22.18
N SER A 74 3.04 4.55 21.33
CA SER A 74 1.99 5.55 21.08
C SER A 74 0.81 4.96 20.32
N ILE A 75 1.07 3.97 19.46
CA ILE A 75 0.05 3.20 18.75
C ILE A 75 -0.20 1.91 19.52
N GLN A 76 -1.42 1.69 19.98
CA GLN A 76 -1.83 0.55 20.79
C GLN A 76 -2.89 -0.30 20.10
N GLY A 77 -3.51 0.19 19.03
CA GLY A 77 -4.54 -0.52 18.29
C GLY A 77 -4.00 -1.75 17.57
N ILE A 78 -4.68 -2.89 17.74
CA ILE A 78 -4.47 -4.09 16.93
C ILE A 78 -5.35 -3.92 15.69
N GLY A 79 -4.86 -3.14 14.72
CA GLY A 79 -5.60 -2.94 13.49
C GLY A 79 -5.56 -4.17 12.58
N PRO A 80 -6.56 -4.34 11.70
CA PRO A 80 -6.64 -5.48 10.79
C PRO A 80 -5.56 -5.44 9.71
N ARG A 81 -4.97 -4.28 9.47
CA ARG A 81 -4.01 -4.07 8.39
C ARG A 81 -2.59 -3.99 8.91
N TYR A 82 -1.77 -4.91 8.47
CA TYR A 82 -0.33 -4.85 8.61
C TYR A 82 0.28 -4.23 7.36
N CYS A 83 0.68 -2.96 7.45
CA CYS A 83 1.46 -2.30 6.40
C CYS A 83 2.88 -2.08 6.94
N PRO A 84 3.85 -2.95 6.59
CA PRO A 84 5.18 -2.85 7.14
C PRO A 84 5.83 -1.53 6.72
N SER A 85 6.18 -0.71 7.71
CA SER A 85 6.98 0.49 7.50
C SER A 85 8.42 0.14 7.13
N ILE A 86 9.18 1.11 6.65
CA ILE A 86 10.59 0.86 6.35
C ILE A 86 11.36 0.53 7.63
N GLU A 87 11.03 1.16 8.76
CA GLU A 87 11.63 0.85 10.05
C GLU A 87 11.33 -0.57 10.50
N ASP A 88 10.12 -1.06 10.25
CA ASP A 88 9.75 -2.45 10.56
C ASP A 88 10.54 -3.44 9.68
N LYS A 89 10.67 -3.15 8.38
CA LYS A 89 11.48 -3.97 7.47
C LYS A 89 12.94 -4.02 7.89
N VAL A 90 13.52 -2.88 8.24
CA VAL A 90 14.92 -2.79 8.69
C VAL A 90 15.13 -3.55 10.00
N MET A 91 14.19 -3.43 10.94
CA MET A 91 14.31 -4.09 12.24
C MET A 91 14.07 -5.60 12.19
N ARG A 92 13.14 -6.07 11.35
CA ARG A 92 12.84 -7.51 11.21
C ARG A 92 13.84 -8.25 10.33
N PHE A 93 14.37 -7.59 9.33
CA PHE A 93 15.26 -8.21 8.33
C PHE A 93 16.64 -7.55 8.35
N ARG A 94 17.25 -7.54 9.53
CA ARG A 94 18.56 -6.92 9.78
C ARG A 94 19.70 -7.52 8.93
N GLU A 95 19.52 -8.76 8.48
CA GLU A 95 20.48 -9.45 7.61
C GLU A 95 20.45 -8.91 6.16
N LYS A 96 19.38 -8.22 5.77
CA LYS A 96 19.27 -7.62 4.44
C LYS A 96 20.05 -6.32 4.36
N GLN A 97 20.94 -6.25 3.39
CA GLN A 97 21.76 -5.04 3.15
C GLN A 97 20.97 -3.91 2.49
N SER A 98 19.85 -4.24 1.84
CA SER A 98 19.00 -3.27 1.14
C SER A 98 17.56 -3.72 1.02
N HIS A 99 16.67 -2.75 0.87
CA HIS A 99 15.27 -2.94 0.53
C HIS A 99 14.95 -2.13 -0.72
N GLY A 100 14.17 -2.73 -1.63
CA GLY A 100 13.71 -2.06 -2.84
C GLY A 100 12.64 -1.01 -2.54
N LEU A 101 12.78 0.15 -3.17
CA LEU A 101 11.79 1.21 -3.18
C LEU A 101 11.45 1.56 -4.62
N PHE A 102 10.17 1.79 -4.90
CA PHE A 102 9.75 2.25 -6.22
C PHE A 102 9.50 3.75 -6.20
N LEU A 103 10.04 4.45 -7.19
CA LEU A 103 9.77 5.85 -7.44
C LEU A 103 8.71 5.94 -8.52
N GLU A 104 7.52 6.35 -8.15
CA GLU A 104 6.32 6.33 -9.00
C GLU A 104 5.88 7.77 -9.27
N PRO A 105 5.99 8.27 -10.52
CA PRO A 105 5.48 9.60 -10.86
C PRO A 105 3.98 9.70 -10.58
N GLU A 106 3.58 10.72 -9.84
CA GLU A 106 2.16 10.96 -9.48
C GLU A 106 1.30 11.36 -10.68
N GLY A 107 1.90 11.70 -11.82
CA GLY A 107 1.18 12.04 -13.03
C GLY A 107 2.02 12.70 -14.11
N TRP A 108 1.42 12.91 -15.29
CA TRP A 108 2.12 13.43 -16.48
C TRP A 108 2.54 14.90 -16.40
N ARG A 109 1.92 15.69 -15.52
CA ARG A 109 2.14 17.15 -15.43
C ARG A 109 2.64 17.60 -14.08
N THR A 110 3.12 16.68 -13.27
CA THR A 110 3.68 16.97 -11.95
C THR A 110 5.12 16.47 -11.87
N THR A 111 5.89 17.09 -11.00
CA THR A 111 7.23 16.62 -10.62
C THR A 111 7.20 15.84 -9.32
N GLU A 112 6.01 15.63 -8.77
CA GLU A 112 5.83 14.82 -7.56
C GLU A 112 6.02 13.34 -7.88
N VAL A 113 6.74 12.65 -7.00
CA VAL A 113 7.05 11.24 -7.09
C VAL A 113 6.68 10.58 -5.78
N TYR A 114 5.86 9.57 -5.84
CA TYR A 114 5.57 8.72 -4.70
C TYR A 114 6.71 7.74 -4.48
N VAL A 115 7.16 7.60 -3.23
CA VAL A 115 8.22 6.67 -2.86
C VAL A 115 7.61 5.44 -2.21
N GLN A 116 7.16 4.50 -3.04
CA GLN A 116 6.56 3.27 -2.57
C GLN A 116 7.58 2.40 -1.85
N GLY A 117 7.17 1.85 -0.73
CA GLY A 117 8.01 0.99 0.11
C GLY A 117 8.79 1.73 1.20
N ALA A 118 8.79 3.08 1.17
CA ALA A 118 9.36 3.93 2.21
C ALA A 118 8.30 4.44 3.22
N ASN A 119 7.19 3.74 3.37
CA ASN A 119 6.20 4.07 4.38
C ASN A 119 6.88 4.12 5.75
N THR A 120 6.65 5.18 6.50
CA THR A 120 7.34 5.40 7.77
C THR A 120 6.57 6.32 8.68
N SER A 121 6.70 6.09 9.98
CA SER A 121 6.21 6.96 11.04
C SER A 121 7.33 7.67 11.80
N LEU A 122 8.57 7.54 11.34
CA LEU A 122 9.72 8.25 11.91
C LEU A 122 9.51 9.78 11.82
N PRO A 123 10.15 10.56 12.70
CA PRO A 123 10.09 12.02 12.64
C PRO A 123 10.63 12.59 11.32
N HIS A 124 10.15 13.76 10.95
CA HIS A 124 10.46 14.41 9.66
C HIS A 124 11.95 14.58 9.37
N ASP A 125 12.74 14.90 10.40
CA ASP A 125 14.20 15.01 10.31
C ASP A 125 14.85 13.69 9.92
N VAL A 126 14.37 12.58 10.47
CA VAL A 126 14.87 11.23 10.16
C VAL A 126 14.44 10.80 8.76
N GLN A 127 13.20 11.05 8.38
CA GLN A 127 12.71 10.73 7.04
C GLN A 127 13.54 11.42 5.95
N LEU A 128 13.79 12.71 6.11
CA LEU A 128 14.60 13.46 5.15
C LEU A 128 16.04 12.97 5.10
N ALA A 129 16.65 12.74 6.26
CA ALA A 129 18.02 12.24 6.35
C ALA A 129 18.14 10.84 5.73
N PHE A 130 17.19 9.94 5.99
CA PHE A 130 17.13 8.59 5.40
C PHE A 130 17.04 8.65 3.88
N LEU A 131 16.11 9.40 3.33
CA LEU A 131 15.96 9.49 1.86
C LEU A 131 17.23 10.01 1.20
N ARG A 132 17.94 10.95 1.83
CA ARG A 132 19.19 11.51 1.30
C ARG A 132 20.38 10.56 1.33
N THR A 133 20.32 9.44 2.05
CA THR A 133 21.31 8.38 1.94
C THR A 133 21.23 7.64 0.61
N ILE A 134 20.07 7.66 -0.06
CA ILE A 134 19.85 7.04 -1.35
C ILE A 134 20.36 7.98 -2.43
N PRO A 135 21.36 7.60 -3.26
CA PRO A 135 21.98 8.53 -4.22
C PRO A 135 20.99 9.24 -5.14
N ALA A 136 19.97 8.53 -5.61
CA ALA A 136 18.93 9.05 -6.48
C ALA A 136 18.04 10.11 -5.80
N LEU A 137 17.99 10.14 -4.47
CA LEU A 137 17.12 11.02 -3.67
C LEU A 137 17.91 12.05 -2.87
N ARG A 138 19.22 12.17 -3.09
CA ARG A 138 20.10 13.05 -2.32
C ARG A 138 19.61 14.51 -2.28
N ASP A 139 19.13 15.01 -3.40
CA ASP A 139 18.66 16.38 -3.56
C ASP A 139 17.12 16.49 -3.55
N ALA A 140 16.43 15.40 -3.22
CA ALA A 140 14.98 15.38 -3.18
C ALA A 140 14.44 16.28 -2.05
N ARG A 141 13.30 16.91 -2.33
CA ARG A 141 12.51 17.67 -1.35
C ARG A 141 11.25 16.86 -1.03
N ILE A 142 10.98 16.66 0.24
CA ILE A 142 9.75 16.00 0.68
C ILE A 142 8.62 17.03 0.61
N THR A 143 7.58 16.74 -0.16
CA THR A 143 6.35 17.54 -0.24
C THR A 143 5.33 17.08 0.80
N ARG A 144 5.30 15.78 1.09
CA ARG A 144 4.45 15.16 2.12
C ARG A 144 5.25 14.11 2.86
N TYR A 145 5.32 14.27 4.17
CA TYR A 145 5.98 13.30 5.03
C TYR A 145 5.11 12.06 5.25
N GLY A 146 5.75 10.93 5.45
CA GLY A 146 5.08 9.73 5.93
C GLY A 146 4.55 9.93 7.35
N TYR A 147 3.51 9.17 7.70
CA TYR A 147 2.85 9.23 8.99
C TYR A 147 2.38 7.85 9.41
N ALA A 148 2.20 7.67 10.71
CA ALA A 148 1.57 6.49 11.24
C ALA A 148 0.06 6.57 11.07
N VAL A 149 -0.56 5.43 10.78
CA VAL A 149 -2.02 5.28 10.80
C VAL A 149 -2.36 4.21 11.83
N GLU A 150 -3.23 4.55 12.75
CA GLU A 150 -3.87 3.60 13.65
C GLU A 150 -5.26 3.30 13.10
N TYR A 151 -5.61 2.04 13.08
CA TYR A 151 -6.86 1.59 12.48
C TYR A 151 -7.77 1.02 13.55
N ASP A 152 -9.00 1.53 13.62
CA ASP A 152 -10.05 0.93 14.39
C ASP A 152 -10.73 -0.18 13.60
N ALA A 153 -11.02 -1.28 14.27
CA ALA A 153 -11.76 -2.40 13.73
C ALA A 153 -12.76 -2.92 14.76
N ILE A 154 -13.85 -3.45 14.27
CA ILE A 154 -14.78 -4.22 15.11
C ILE A 154 -14.37 -5.70 15.06
N GLU A 155 -14.83 -6.44 16.04
CA GLU A 155 -14.73 -7.90 16.02
C GLU A 155 -15.62 -8.43 14.88
N PRO A 156 -15.08 -9.12 13.84
CA PRO A 156 -15.88 -9.57 12.70
C PRO A 156 -17.05 -10.48 13.08
N THR A 157 -16.92 -11.23 14.18
CA THR A 157 -17.99 -12.08 14.72
C THR A 157 -19.21 -11.31 15.22
N GLU A 158 -19.14 -9.99 15.37
CA GLU A 158 -20.26 -9.12 15.68
C GLU A 158 -21.16 -8.82 14.47
N LEU A 159 -20.78 -9.29 13.30
CA LEU A 159 -21.56 -9.18 12.07
C LEU A 159 -22.24 -10.48 11.71
N THR A 160 -23.31 -10.35 10.96
CA THR A 160 -23.95 -11.47 10.25
C THR A 160 -23.19 -11.76 8.95
N PRO A 161 -23.39 -12.93 8.31
CA PRO A 161 -22.80 -13.22 7.01
C PRO A 161 -23.20 -12.27 5.86
N TRP A 162 -24.16 -11.41 6.09
CA TRP A 162 -24.59 -10.37 5.15
C TRP A 162 -24.22 -8.95 5.61
N PHE A 163 -23.22 -8.87 6.52
CA PHE A 163 -22.60 -7.62 7.03
C PHE A 163 -23.51 -6.71 7.86
N ALA A 164 -24.64 -7.20 8.35
CA ALA A 164 -25.44 -6.47 9.31
C ALA A 164 -24.86 -6.63 10.73
N SER A 165 -24.86 -5.57 11.50
CA SER A 165 -24.50 -5.61 12.91
C SER A 165 -25.51 -6.45 13.70
N LYS A 166 -25.01 -7.34 14.56
CA LYS A 166 -25.83 -8.10 15.51
C LYS A 166 -26.31 -7.25 16.69
N ARG A 167 -25.72 -6.06 16.90
CA ARG A 167 -26.02 -5.19 18.05
C ARG A 167 -26.87 -3.99 17.69
N VAL A 168 -26.75 -3.50 16.46
CA VAL A 168 -27.44 -2.29 16.03
C VAL A 168 -28.26 -2.61 14.79
N ASP A 169 -29.56 -2.57 14.96
CA ASP A 169 -30.49 -2.86 13.88
C ASP A 169 -30.38 -1.85 12.73
N GLY A 170 -30.38 -2.35 11.50
CA GLY A 170 -30.25 -1.53 10.29
C GLY A 170 -28.83 -0.97 10.02
N LEU A 171 -27.83 -1.30 10.84
CA LEU A 171 -26.43 -0.94 10.61
C LEU A 171 -25.73 -2.03 9.82
N PHE A 172 -25.12 -1.66 8.67
CA PHE A 172 -24.28 -2.52 7.84
C PHE A 172 -22.88 -1.94 7.80
N LEU A 173 -21.86 -2.81 7.91
CA LEU A 173 -20.47 -2.41 7.95
C LEU A 173 -19.67 -3.17 6.89
N ALA A 174 -18.68 -2.50 6.30
CA ALA A 174 -17.87 -3.09 5.24
C ALA A 174 -16.45 -2.50 5.23
N GLY A 175 -15.52 -3.24 4.70
CA GLY A 175 -14.16 -2.79 4.49
C GLY A 175 -13.29 -2.87 5.73
N GLN A 176 -12.38 -1.94 5.89
CA GLN A 176 -11.32 -2.01 6.88
C GLN A 176 -11.83 -2.09 8.33
N VAL A 177 -12.96 -1.46 8.63
CA VAL A 177 -13.61 -1.57 9.95
C VAL A 177 -13.99 -3.01 10.30
N ASN A 178 -14.19 -3.87 9.30
CA ASN A 178 -14.49 -5.31 9.45
C ASN A 178 -13.25 -6.21 9.39
N GLY A 179 -12.06 -5.64 9.35
CA GLY A 179 -10.85 -6.44 9.32
C GLY A 179 -10.24 -6.65 7.94
N THR A 180 -10.80 -6.12 6.84
CA THR A 180 -10.18 -6.28 5.53
C THR A 180 -8.85 -5.54 5.45
N SER A 181 -7.86 -6.14 4.79
CA SER A 181 -6.56 -5.55 4.56
C SER A 181 -6.37 -4.99 3.15
N GLY A 182 -7.18 -5.44 2.18
CA GLY A 182 -7.10 -5.05 0.76
C GLY A 182 -8.26 -4.18 0.30
N TYR A 183 -8.05 -3.47 -0.79
CA TYR A 183 -9.09 -2.61 -1.41
C TYR A 183 -10.19 -3.44 -2.07
N GLU A 184 -9.82 -4.56 -2.66
CA GLU A 184 -10.73 -5.47 -3.37
C GLU A 184 -11.71 -6.13 -2.40
N GLU A 185 -11.23 -6.58 -1.26
CA GLU A 185 -12.08 -7.16 -0.20
C GLU A 185 -13.04 -6.11 0.35
N ALA A 186 -12.53 -4.89 0.59
CA ALA A 186 -13.36 -3.78 1.06
C ALA A 186 -14.46 -3.43 0.05
N ALA A 187 -14.15 -3.46 -1.25
CA ALA A 187 -15.13 -3.24 -2.32
C ALA A 187 -16.15 -4.37 -2.41
N GLY A 188 -15.71 -5.62 -2.30
CA GLY A 188 -16.59 -6.80 -2.29
C GLY A 188 -17.56 -6.79 -1.12
N GLN A 189 -17.05 -6.53 0.09
CA GLN A 189 -17.87 -6.38 1.28
C GLN A 189 -18.84 -5.20 1.15
N GLY A 190 -18.37 -4.06 0.62
CA GLY A 190 -19.21 -2.88 0.40
C GLY A 190 -20.37 -3.14 -0.54
N LEU A 191 -20.14 -3.91 -1.60
CA LEU A 191 -21.20 -4.32 -2.53
C LEU A 191 -22.27 -5.17 -1.83
N LEU A 192 -21.86 -6.21 -1.10
CA LEU A 192 -22.79 -7.08 -0.37
C LEU A 192 -23.52 -6.36 0.77
N ALA A 193 -22.79 -5.56 1.56
CA ALA A 193 -23.38 -4.77 2.63
C ALA A 193 -24.43 -3.78 2.09
N GLY A 194 -24.10 -3.06 1.00
CA GLY A 194 -25.01 -2.12 0.36
C GLY A 194 -26.25 -2.79 -0.24
N LEU A 195 -26.07 -3.93 -0.90
CA LEU A 195 -27.17 -4.74 -1.42
C LEU A 195 -28.09 -5.17 -0.28
N ASN A 196 -27.53 -5.68 0.80
CA ASN A 196 -28.32 -6.17 1.94
C ASN A 196 -28.98 -5.04 2.73
N ALA A 197 -28.34 -3.87 2.83
CA ALA A 197 -28.96 -2.70 3.39
C ALA A 197 -30.21 -2.25 2.60
N ALA A 198 -30.13 -2.28 1.26
CA ALA A 198 -31.29 -1.98 0.41
C ALA A 198 -32.40 -3.03 0.55
N ARG A 199 -32.05 -4.31 0.63
CA ARG A 199 -33.00 -5.41 0.86
C ARG A 199 -33.67 -5.29 2.23
N TYR A 200 -32.89 -4.99 3.26
CA TYR A 200 -33.41 -4.74 4.60
C TYR A 200 -34.44 -3.60 4.60
N ALA A 201 -34.12 -2.48 3.97
CA ALA A 201 -35.06 -1.34 3.85
C ALA A 201 -36.33 -1.75 3.08
N GLY A 202 -36.22 -2.65 2.10
CA GLY A 202 -37.33 -3.21 1.33
C GLY A 202 -38.04 -4.38 2.02
N ARG A 203 -37.63 -4.77 3.25
CA ARG A 203 -38.15 -5.95 3.98
C ARG A 203 -38.03 -7.26 3.18
N LEU A 204 -36.93 -7.41 2.45
CA LEU A 204 -36.58 -8.60 1.68
C LEU A 204 -35.54 -9.43 2.44
N ASP A 205 -35.50 -10.72 2.19
CA ASP A 205 -34.52 -11.61 2.77
C ASP A 205 -33.08 -11.21 2.36
N PRO A 206 -32.11 -11.35 3.25
CA PRO A 206 -30.71 -11.04 2.92
C PRO A 206 -30.15 -11.99 1.85
N VAL A 207 -29.13 -11.53 1.15
CA VAL A 207 -28.34 -12.32 0.20
C VAL A 207 -26.98 -12.57 0.78
N THR A 208 -26.54 -13.81 0.73
CA THR A 208 -25.16 -14.23 0.99
C THR A 208 -24.60 -14.89 -0.26
N LEU A 209 -23.29 -14.85 -0.42
CA LEU A 209 -22.59 -15.58 -1.48
C LEU A 209 -21.66 -16.60 -0.81
N GLY A 210 -21.78 -17.84 -1.22
CA GLY A 210 -20.86 -18.89 -0.81
C GLY A 210 -19.50 -18.75 -1.49
N ARG A 211 -18.48 -19.37 -0.88
CA ARG A 211 -17.11 -19.41 -1.43
C ARG A 211 -17.03 -20.11 -2.77
N ASP A 212 -17.96 -21.00 -3.07
CA ASP A 212 -18.11 -21.76 -4.31
C ASP A 212 -18.92 -21.02 -5.40
N GLU A 213 -19.63 -19.96 -5.03
CA GLU A 213 -20.47 -19.20 -5.95
C GLU A 213 -19.75 -18.03 -6.60
N ALA A 214 -18.91 -17.30 -5.81
CA ALA A 214 -18.20 -16.14 -6.31
C ALA A 214 -16.96 -15.82 -5.46
N TYR A 215 -15.98 -15.16 -6.08
CA TYR A 215 -14.78 -14.70 -5.35
C TYR A 215 -15.11 -13.66 -4.27
N ILE A 216 -16.18 -12.89 -4.46
CA ILE A 216 -16.73 -12.01 -3.40
C ILE A 216 -17.16 -12.85 -2.18
N GLY A 217 -17.68 -14.04 -2.37
CA GLY A 217 -18.04 -14.96 -1.29
C GLY A 217 -16.82 -15.37 -0.46
N VAL A 218 -15.67 -15.61 -1.12
CA VAL A 218 -14.39 -15.87 -0.43
C VAL A 218 -13.97 -14.65 0.38
N MET A 219 -13.97 -13.46 -0.23
CA MET A 219 -13.57 -12.22 0.42
C MET A 219 -14.51 -11.79 1.56
N ALA A 220 -15.73 -12.31 1.59
CA ALA A 220 -16.72 -12.03 2.63
C ALA A 220 -16.62 -12.99 3.82
N ASP A 221 -16.09 -14.19 3.58
CA ASP A 221 -16.01 -15.27 4.59
C ASP A 221 -14.65 -15.29 5.31
N ASP A 222 -13.60 -14.77 4.68
CA ASP A 222 -12.27 -14.65 5.28
C ASP A 222 -12.21 -13.53 6.33
#